data_89e888e7a94eb7ec7a560a66a9a36734
#
_entry.id   89e888e7a94eb7ec7a560a66a9a36734
#
_cell.length_a   1.000
_cell.length_b   1.000
_cell.length_c   1.000
_cell.angle_alpha   90.00
_cell.angle_beta   90.00
_cell.angle_gamma   90.00
#
_symmetry.space_group_name_H-M   'P 1'
#
loop_
_entity.id
_entity.type
_entity.pdbx_description
1 polymer ?
#
loop_
_entity_poly.entity_id
_entity_poly.type
_entity_poly.pdbx_seq_one_letter_code
_entity_poly.pdbx_strand_id
1 'polypeptide(L)'
;EPDRVGVKCAEMLDCYDEDGCLHRNKKRIPVMGRYFLNFSAHKVIDYLSETIRRMVEDYGAQYLKMDYNEDVGITDEDFCVDRAAYLDWVDGVRRRYPNVLIETCSSGGMRMDHETLKHFSLVSTSDQTDYRLYSYIAANVLSAVLPEQAAVLNYPVVGEGVIGEPFAHDAHWVAKNIADEQIVVNTVNSLLGRMHLASHIELLSGGQFALLREGIECYNKLTHIKKSALPYFPLGFTSFGAPYCACGLKADGTIYLAVWNLGGEKTVRVPIFEKIRAVAVEYPKALDTYFEFTENELAVRFDRAYDARLFEIQTQVK
;
A
#
# COMPACT_ATOMS: atom_id res chain seq x y z
N GLU A 1 -10.70 -2.77 -17.59
CA GLU A 1 -9.33 -3.25 -17.78
C GLU A 1 -8.54 -2.22 -18.56
N PRO A 2 -7.54 -1.59 -17.93
CA PRO A 2 -6.83 -0.45 -18.51
C PRO A 2 -6.04 -0.79 -19.77
N ASP A 3 -5.55 -2.02 -19.87
CA ASP A 3 -4.52 -2.38 -20.84
C ASP A 3 -5.02 -2.53 -22.29
N ARG A 4 -6.28 -2.84 -22.50
CA ARG A 4 -6.84 -3.00 -23.84
C ARG A 4 -7.63 -1.79 -24.32
N VAL A 5 -8.29 -1.11 -23.38
CA VAL A 5 -9.05 0.10 -23.70
C VAL A 5 -8.10 1.29 -23.83
N GLY A 6 -7.06 1.35 -22.99
CA GLY A 6 -6.04 2.40 -23.04
C GLY A 6 -5.29 2.47 -24.37
N VAL A 7 -4.86 1.34 -24.93
CA VAL A 7 -4.14 1.31 -26.22
C VAL A 7 -5.01 1.82 -27.37
N LYS A 8 -6.26 1.39 -27.48
CA LYS A 8 -7.16 1.84 -28.53
C LYS A 8 -7.58 3.30 -28.36
N CYS A 9 -7.83 3.75 -27.13
CA CYS A 9 -8.13 5.16 -26.89
C CYS A 9 -6.92 6.04 -27.17
N ALA A 10 -5.73 5.60 -26.79
CA ALA A 10 -4.51 6.34 -26.98
C ALA A 10 -4.11 6.47 -28.46
N GLU A 11 -4.33 5.45 -29.28
CA GLU A 11 -4.15 5.52 -30.74
C GLU A 11 -5.12 6.52 -31.42
N MET A 12 -6.23 6.85 -30.77
CA MET A 12 -7.23 7.80 -31.24
C MET A 12 -6.98 9.24 -30.79
N LEU A 13 -5.93 9.48 -30.01
CA LEU A 13 -5.67 10.78 -29.41
C LEU A 13 -4.58 11.53 -30.18
N ASP A 14 -4.86 12.79 -30.50
CA ASP A 14 -3.90 13.67 -31.17
C ASP A 14 -2.61 13.86 -30.38
N CYS A 15 -2.61 13.58 -29.08
CA CYS A 15 -1.41 13.62 -28.24
C CYS A 15 -0.52 12.37 -28.35
N TYR A 16 -0.94 11.36 -29.11
CA TYR A 16 -0.18 10.12 -29.34
C TYR A 16 0.67 10.15 -30.60
N ASP A 17 0.70 11.29 -31.29
CA ASP A 17 1.62 11.53 -32.38
C ASP A 17 3.08 11.67 -31.85
N GLU A 18 4.01 11.91 -32.77
CA GLU A 18 5.42 12.01 -32.43
C GLU A 18 5.72 13.11 -31.39
N ASP A 19 4.99 14.22 -31.39
CA ASP A 19 5.24 15.32 -30.45
C ASP A 19 4.64 15.09 -29.05
N GLY A 20 3.68 14.18 -28.92
CA GLY A 20 3.03 13.86 -27.64
C GLY A 20 3.70 12.74 -26.85
N CYS A 21 4.75 12.12 -27.37
CA CYS A 21 5.45 11.00 -26.74
C CYS A 21 6.90 11.34 -26.42
N LEU A 22 7.46 10.65 -25.44
CA LEU A 22 8.90 10.67 -25.17
C LEU A 22 9.65 9.78 -26.17
N HIS A 23 10.88 10.20 -26.54
CA HIS A 23 11.70 9.52 -27.54
C HIS A 23 13.04 9.05 -26.97
N ARG A 24 13.56 8.00 -27.62
CA ARG A 24 14.92 7.52 -27.48
C ARG A 24 15.47 7.18 -28.87
N ASN A 25 16.59 7.80 -29.25
CA ASN A 25 17.15 7.68 -30.58
C ASN A 25 16.12 8.01 -31.69
N LYS A 26 15.34 9.05 -31.50
CA LYS A 26 14.26 9.52 -32.40
C LYS A 26 13.14 8.52 -32.62
N LYS A 27 12.93 7.59 -31.69
CA LYS A 27 11.82 6.64 -31.71
C LYS A 27 11.06 6.74 -30.42
N ARG A 28 9.73 6.73 -30.49
CA ARG A 28 8.86 6.70 -29.30
C ARG A 28 9.25 5.56 -28.38
N ILE A 29 9.27 5.81 -27.09
CA ILE A 29 9.64 4.82 -26.05
C ILE A 29 8.42 3.97 -25.74
N PRO A 30 8.42 2.67 -26.10
CA PRO A 30 7.31 1.77 -25.81
C PRO A 30 7.30 1.34 -24.34
N VAL A 31 6.10 1.18 -23.79
CA VAL A 31 5.86 0.63 -22.44
C VAL A 31 4.60 -0.24 -22.47
N MET A 32 4.71 -1.54 -22.21
CA MET A 32 3.57 -2.48 -22.13
C MET A 32 2.53 -2.32 -23.27
N GLY A 33 3.00 -2.19 -24.53
CA GLY A 33 2.15 -1.97 -25.68
C GLY A 33 1.59 -0.55 -25.85
N ARG A 34 2.08 0.41 -25.07
CA ARG A 34 1.76 1.84 -25.09
C ARG A 34 3.03 2.67 -25.28
N TYR A 35 2.95 3.98 -25.12
CA TYR A 35 4.10 4.89 -25.16
C TYR A 35 4.07 5.84 -23.98
N PHE A 36 5.26 6.26 -23.52
CA PHE A 36 5.36 7.31 -22.51
C PHE A 36 4.93 8.66 -23.10
N LEU A 37 4.06 9.35 -22.38
CA LEU A 37 3.63 10.71 -22.75
C LEU A 37 4.69 11.73 -22.39
N ASN A 38 4.81 12.76 -23.24
CA ASN A 38 5.67 13.92 -23.02
C ASN A 38 4.87 15.03 -22.32
N PHE A 39 5.05 15.18 -21.01
CA PHE A 39 4.36 16.20 -20.22
C PHE A 39 4.87 17.62 -20.49
N SER A 40 5.97 17.78 -21.23
CA SER A 40 6.41 19.10 -21.70
C SER A 40 5.57 19.58 -22.89
N ALA A 41 4.79 18.71 -23.53
CA ALA A 41 3.92 19.04 -24.64
C ALA A 41 2.55 19.54 -24.15
N HIS A 42 2.19 20.79 -24.48
CA HIS A 42 0.91 21.40 -24.05
C HIS A 42 -0.31 20.57 -24.40
N LYS A 43 -0.36 19.95 -25.57
CA LYS A 43 -1.48 19.10 -26.00
C LYS A 43 -1.71 17.89 -25.08
N VAL A 44 -0.65 17.33 -24.47
CA VAL A 44 -0.76 16.24 -23.49
C VAL A 44 -1.40 16.76 -22.21
N ILE A 45 -0.96 17.92 -21.73
CA ILE A 45 -1.51 18.60 -20.54
C ILE A 45 -2.99 18.93 -20.76
N ASP A 46 -3.33 19.51 -21.91
CA ASP A 46 -4.72 19.90 -22.24
C ASP A 46 -5.63 18.66 -22.29
N TYR A 47 -5.19 17.62 -22.98
CA TYR A 47 -5.94 16.38 -23.08
C TYR A 47 -6.19 15.72 -21.71
N LEU A 48 -5.13 15.57 -20.90
CA LEU A 48 -5.24 14.96 -19.58
C LEU A 48 -6.08 15.82 -18.63
N SER A 49 -5.94 17.16 -18.72
CA SER A 49 -6.75 18.09 -17.92
C SER A 49 -8.23 17.98 -18.23
N GLU A 50 -8.60 17.85 -19.53
CA GLU A 50 -9.98 17.63 -19.92
C GLU A 50 -10.48 16.23 -19.50
N THR A 51 -9.61 15.22 -19.54
CA THR A 51 -9.96 13.88 -19.07
C THR A 51 -10.27 13.91 -17.55
N ILE A 52 -9.42 14.56 -16.75
CA ILE A 52 -9.66 14.72 -15.31
C ILE A 52 -10.93 15.53 -15.06
N ARG A 53 -11.14 16.63 -15.81
CA ARG A 53 -12.37 17.42 -15.70
C ARG A 53 -13.61 16.55 -15.85
N ARG A 54 -13.66 15.73 -16.89
CA ARG A 54 -14.80 14.82 -17.14
C ARG A 54 -14.98 13.80 -16.04
N MET A 55 -13.89 13.20 -15.54
CA MET A 55 -13.97 12.25 -14.44
C MET A 55 -14.55 12.89 -13.17
N VAL A 56 -14.10 14.10 -12.83
CA VAL A 56 -14.52 14.78 -11.60
C VAL A 56 -15.88 15.47 -11.76
N GLU A 57 -16.03 16.29 -12.82
CA GLU A 57 -17.22 17.15 -12.96
C GLU A 57 -18.41 16.39 -13.58
N ASP A 58 -18.18 15.53 -14.58
CA ASP A 58 -19.27 14.85 -15.28
C ASP A 58 -19.62 13.51 -14.60
N TYR A 59 -18.65 12.79 -14.06
CA TYR A 59 -18.86 11.47 -13.44
C TYR A 59 -18.79 11.47 -11.91
N GLY A 60 -18.40 12.58 -11.28
CA GLY A 60 -18.39 12.72 -9.82
C GLY A 60 -17.28 11.94 -9.13
N ALA A 61 -16.17 11.63 -9.81
CA ALA A 61 -15.05 10.92 -9.21
C ALA A 61 -14.40 11.75 -8.10
N GLN A 62 -14.23 11.14 -6.93
CA GLN A 62 -13.59 11.75 -5.77
C GLN A 62 -12.23 11.13 -5.45
N TYR A 63 -11.87 10.07 -6.15
CA TYR A 63 -10.62 9.35 -6.00
C TYR A 63 -10.09 8.95 -7.38
N LEU A 64 -8.83 9.27 -7.62
CA LEU A 64 -8.14 8.95 -8.86
C LEU A 64 -6.84 8.22 -8.53
N LYS A 65 -6.59 7.10 -9.19
CA LYS A 65 -5.29 6.41 -9.15
C LYS A 65 -4.58 6.63 -10.47
N MET A 66 -3.40 7.22 -10.40
CA MET A 66 -2.54 7.49 -11.57
C MET A 66 -1.41 6.48 -11.58
N ASP A 67 -1.43 5.58 -12.54
CA ASP A 67 -0.46 4.50 -12.68
C ASP A 67 0.54 4.85 -13.79
N TYR A 68 1.75 5.26 -13.37
CA TYR A 68 2.85 5.63 -14.25
C TYR A 68 3.92 4.54 -14.18
N ASN A 69 3.63 3.42 -14.85
CA ASN A 69 4.42 2.21 -14.80
C ASN A 69 5.74 2.33 -15.55
N GLU A 70 6.69 1.50 -15.14
CA GLU A 70 8.02 1.36 -15.72
C GLU A 70 8.95 2.57 -15.51
N ASP A 71 10.21 2.34 -15.83
CA ASP A 71 11.24 3.37 -15.86
C ASP A 71 11.47 3.85 -17.29
N VAL A 72 11.33 5.14 -17.51
CA VAL A 72 11.56 5.77 -18.81
C VAL A 72 13.02 5.59 -19.25
N GLY A 73 13.97 5.58 -18.31
CA GLY A 73 15.39 5.57 -18.60
C GLY A 73 15.87 6.85 -19.30
N ILE A 74 16.84 6.72 -20.23
CA ILE A 74 17.38 7.86 -20.98
C ILE A 74 16.42 8.23 -22.11
N THR A 75 16.13 9.51 -22.24
CA THR A 75 15.25 10.11 -23.28
C THR A 75 16.04 11.09 -24.14
N ASP A 76 15.54 11.38 -25.34
CA ASP A 76 16.05 12.44 -26.21
C ASP A 76 15.64 13.84 -25.68
N GLU A 77 14.48 13.90 -25.00
CA GLU A 77 13.97 15.05 -24.27
C GLU A 77 14.66 15.19 -22.91
N ASP A 78 14.58 16.37 -22.30
CA ASP A 78 15.02 16.56 -20.92
C ASP A 78 14.02 15.92 -19.95
N PHE A 79 14.34 14.72 -19.45
CA PHE A 79 13.49 13.99 -18.53
C PHE A 79 13.21 14.74 -17.23
N CYS A 80 14.15 15.56 -16.76
CA CYS A 80 13.93 16.37 -15.56
C CYS A 80 12.86 17.45 -15.78
N VAL A 81 12.85 18.05 -16.97
CA VAL A 81 11.84 19.04 -17.38
C VAL A 81 10.48 18.35 -17.54
N ASP A 82 10.43 17.18 -18.21
CA ASP A 82 9.21 16.41 -18.38
C ASP A 82 8.61 15.99 -17.03
N ARG A 83 9.43 15.45 -16.14
CA ARG A 83 9.01 15.06 -14.78
C ARG A 83 8.48 16.26 -13.98
N ALA A 84 9.16 17.40 -14.04
CA ALA A 84 8.70 18.61 -13.37
C ALA A 84 7.35 19.07 -13.92
N ALA A 85 7.17 19.05 -15.25
CA ALA A 85 5.90 19.38 -15.89
C ALA A 85 4.75 18.44 -15.46
N TYR A 86 5.04 17.13 -15.33
CA TYR A 86 4.07 16.17 -14.79
C TYR A 86 3.64 16.52 -13.37
N LEU A 87 4.58 16.78 -12.47
CA LEU A 87 4.30 17.10 -11.06
C LEU A 87 3.58 18.45 -10.91
N ASP A 88 3.95 19.44 -11.70
CA ASP A 88 3.27 20.76 -11.76
C ASP A 88 1.83 20.63 -12.27
N TRP A 89 1.60 19.75 -13.25
CA TRP A 89 0.26 19.43 -13.72
C TRP A 89 -0.58 18.77 -12.63
N VAL A 90 -0.02 17.80 -11.89
CA VAL A 90 -0.71 17.16 -10.75
C VAL A 90 -1.09 18.21 -9.70
N ASP A 91 -0.20 19.13 -9.39
CA ASP A 91 -0.50 20.24 -8.47
C ASP A 91 -1.59 21.17 -9.02
N GLY A 92 -1.63 21.39 -10.33
CA GLY A 92 -2.71 22.10 -11.00
C GLY A 92 -4.06 21.41 -10.79
N VAL A 93 -4.11 20.10 -10.97
CA VAL A 93 -5.31 19.27 -10.72
C VAL A 93 -5.74 19.37 -9.26
N ARG A 94 -4.81 19.24 -8.31
CA ARG A 94 -5.11 19.33 -6.86
C ARG A 94 -5.61 20.72 -6.45
N ARG A 95 -5.06 21.79 -7.01
CA ARG A 95 -5.57 23.15 -6.76
C ARG A 95 -6.98 23.35 -7.30
N ARG A 96 -7.27 22.79 -8.48
CA ARG A 96 -8.61 22.88 -9.08
C ARG A 96 -9.64 22.03 -8.36
N TYR A 97 -9.25 20.86 -7.88
CA TYR A 97 -10.12 19.87 -7.24
C TYR A 97 -9.60 19.46 -5.86
N PRO A 98 -9.63 20.35 -4.86
CA PRO A 98 -8.96 20.13 -3.56
C PRO A 98 -9.56 18.99 -2.73
N ASN A 99 -10.79 18.55 -3.06
CA ASN A 99 -11.47 17.45 -2.39
C ASN A 99 -11.27 16.10 -3.08
N VAL A 100 -10.59 16.05 -4.22
CA VAL A 100 -10.26 14.80 -4.93
C VAL A 100 -8.96 14.25 -4.37
N LEU A 101 -8.99 12.98 -3.95
CA LEU A 101 -7.80 12.26 -3.54
C LEU A 101 -7.10 11.70 -4.77
N ILE A 102 -5.80 11.93 -4.87
CA ILE A 102 -4.98 11.39 -5.96
C ILE A 102 -3.94 10.46 -5.38
N GLU A 103 -3.98 9.19 -5.81
CA GLU A 103 -2.97 8.17 -5.53
C GLU A 103 -1.98 8.10 -6.68
N THR A 104 -0.68 8.14 -6.35
CA THR A 104 0.36 7.76 -7.31
C THR A 104 0.64 6.27 -7.22
N CYS A 105 0.83 5.65 -8.36
CA CYS A 105 1.26 4.27 -8.50
C CYS A 105 2.31 4.17 -9.61
N SER A 106 3.19 3.24 -9.50
CA SER A 106 4.05 2.77 -10.59
C SER A 106 4.52 1.38 -10.21
N SER A 107 3.97 0.36 -10.87
CA SER A 107 4.28 -1.05 -10.55
C SER A 107 4.34 -1.30 -9.03
N GLY A 108 3.35 -0.81 -8.29
CA GLY A 108 3.35 -0.73 -6.83
C GLY A 108 4.20 0.43 -6.30
N GLY A 109 5.30 0.16 -5.63
CA GLY A 109 6.06 1.12 -4.84
C GLY A 109 7.19 1.88 -5.54
N MET A 110 7.26 1.97 -6.87
CA MET A 110 8.39 2.63 -7.57
C MET A 110 8.42 4.16 -7.43
N ARG A 111 7.33 4.79 -6.96
CA ARG A 111 7.19 6.25 -6.84
C ARG A 111 7.09 6.72 -5.39
N MET A 112 7.81 6.07 -4.46
CA MET A 112 7.84 6.44 -3.04
C MET A 112 8.96 7.44 -2.69
N ASP A 113 9.51 8.15 -3.66
CA ASP A 113 10.47 9.23 -3.41
C ASP A 113 9.79 10.49 -2.86
N HIS A 114 10.51 11.24 -2.03
CA HIS A 114 9.95 12.42 -1.35
C HIS A 114 9.48 13.52 -2.31
N GLU A 115 10.11 13.64 -3.48
CA GLU A 115 9.68 14.60 -4.50
C GLU A 115 8.30 14.25 -5.02
N THR A 116 8.04 12.97 -5.34
CA THR A 116 6.71 12.52 -5.76
C THR A 116 5.69 12.64 -4.63
N LEU A 117 6.04 12.17 -3.41
CA LEU A 117 5.10 12.10 -2.29
C LEU A 117 4.47 13.44 -1.89
N LYS A 118 5.17 14.57 -2.07
CA LYS A 118 4.63 15.91 -1.75
C LYS A 118 3.47 16.33 -2.67
N HIS A 119 3.40 15.77 -3.89
CA HIS A 119 2.39 16.13 -4.90
C HIS A 119 1.14 15.26 -4.85
N PHE A 120 1.16 14.14 -4.12
CA PHE A 120 0.07 13.17 -4.09
C PHE A 120 -0.55 13.02 -2.70
N SER A 121 -1.83 12.63 -2.66
CA SER A 121 -2.52 12.35 -1.40
C SER A 121 -2.05 11.04 -0.78
N LEU A 122 -1.79 10.04 -1.61
CA LEU A 122 -1.30 8.72 -1.23
C LEU A 122 -0.44 8.10 -2.32
N VAL A 123 0.24 6.99 -1.94
CA VAL A 123 1.06 6.19 -2.85
C VAL A 123 0.76 4.71 -2.66
N SER A 124 0.62 3.96 -3.76
CA SER A 124 0.67 2.50 -3.73
C SER A 124 2.03 2.04 -3.20
N THR A 125 2.04 1.09 -2.27
CA THR A 125 3.27 0.63 -1.62
C THR A 125 3.85 -0.63 -2.22
N SER A 126 3.02 -1.50 -2.79
CA SER A 126 3.43 -2.71 -3.52
C SER A 126 2.25 -3.39 -4.19
N ASP A 127 2.51 -4.07 -5.32
CA ASP A 127 1.58 -5.00 -5.97
C ASP A 127 1.78 -6.47 -5.51
N GLN A 128 2.59 -6.69 -4.48
CA GLN A 128 2.83 -8.03 -3.94
C GLN A 128 1.53 -8.65 -3.41
N THR A 129 1.16 -9.82 -3.90
CA THR A 129 -0.07 -10.52 -3.50
C THR A 129 0.16 -11.65 -2.51
N ASP A 130 1.40 -12.14 -2.38
CA ASP A 130 1.76 -13.10 -1.32
C ASP A 130 1.83 -12.37 0.02
N TYR A 131 0.86 -12.65 0.90
CA TYR A 131 0.74 -12.02 2.22
C TYR A 131 2.00 -12.20 3.10
N ARG A 132 2.76 -13.29 2.89
CA ARG A 132 4.00 -13.57 3.64
C ARG A 132 5.10 -12.62 3.21
N LEU A 133 5.24 -12.40 1.90
CA LEU A 133 6.21 -11.45 1.34
C LEU A 133 5.79 -10.01 1.60
N TYR A 134 4.48 -9.73 1.54
CA TYR A 134 3.96 -8.41 1.84
C TYR A 134 4.24 -7.97 3.27
N SER A 135 4.35 -8.89 4.23
CA SER A 135 4.68 -8.57 5.63
C SER A 135 6.02 -7.84 5.77
N TYR A 136 7.04 -8.20 4.97
CA TYR A 136 8.33 -7.47 4.95
C TYR A 136 8.18 -6.04 4.46
N ILE A 137 7.31 -5.83 3.46
CA ILE A 137 7.01 -4.50 2.92
C ILE A 137 6.24 -3.67 3.95
N ALA A 138 5.19 -4.25 4.52
CA ALA A 138 4.35 -3.59 5.53
C ALA A 138 5.14 -3.19 6.78
N ALA A 139 6.08 -4.04 7.24
CA ALA A 139 6.91 -3.75 8.39
C ALA A 139 7.92 -2.60 8.15
N ASN A 140 8.25 -2.29 6.90
CA ASN A 140 9.27 -1.29 6.56
C ASN A 140 8.71 -0.01 5.95
N VAL A 141 7.53 -0.04 5.32
CA VAL A 141 7.04 1.06 4.49
C VAL A 141 6.94 2.39 5.24
N LEU A 142 6.63 2.35 6.54
CA LEU A 142 6.53 3.54 7.38
C LEU A 142 7.88 4.22 7.66
N SER A 143 9.00 3.63 7.21
CA SER A 143 10.30 4.30 7.22
C SER A 143 10.46 5.35 6.13
N ALA A 144 9.66 5.26 5.07
CA ALA A 144 9.74 6.12 3.88
C ALA A 144 8.46 6.90 3.60
N VAL A 145 7.30 6.41 4.04
CA VAL A 145 5.98 6.95 3.71
C VAL A 145 5.19 7.21 4.99
N LEU A 146 4.50 8.34 5.07
CA LEU A 146 3.63 8.63 6.21
C LEU A 146 2.47 7.62 6.29
N PRO A 147 2.03 7.24 7.50
CA PRO A 147 0.97 6.25 7.67
C PRO A 147 -0.31 6.56 6.89
N GLU A 148 -0.69 7.84 6.83
CA GLU A 148 -1.88 8.29 6.09
C GLU A 148 -1.68 8.32 4.56
N GLN A 149 -0.45 8.24 4.06
CA GLN A 149 -0.14 8.20 2.64
C GLN A 149 0.13 6.78 2.11
N ALA A 150 0.53 5.85 2.98
CA ALA A 150 0.93 4.50 2.60
C ALA A 150 -0.30 3.64 2.26
N ALA A 151 -0.70 3.56 0.99
CA ALA A 151 -1.75 2.67 0.53
C ALA A 151 -1.25 1.23 0.52
N VAL A 152 -1.75 0.42 1.46
CA VAL A 152 -1.37 -0.97 1.67
C VAL A 152 -2.52 -1.87 1.25
N LEU A 153 -2.25 -2.75 0.30
CA LEU A 153 -3.25 -3.66 -0.23
C LEU A 153 -3.49 -4.83 0.73
N ASN A 154 -4.76 -5.15 0.95
CA ASN A 154 -5.22 -6.29 1.72
C ASN A 154 -5.90 -7.28 0.77
N TYR A 155 -5.25 -8.43 0.55
CA TYR A 155 -5.65 -9.47 -0.40
C TYR A 155 -5.99 -10.78 0.32
N PRO A 156 -7.05 -10.88 1.13
CA PRO A 156 -7.39 -12.11 1.82
C PRO A 156 -7.71 -13.27 0.85
N VAL A 157 -8.37 -13.00 -0.26
CA VAL A 157 -8.62 -13.99 -1.33
C VAL A 157 -8.10 -13.44 -2.66
N VAL A 158 -7.11 -14.11 -3.20
CA VAL A 158 -6.51 -13.77 -4.51
C VAL A 158 -6.68 -14.95 -5.44
N GLY A 159 -7.21 -14.72 -6.64
CA GLY A 159 -7.39 -15.73 -7.68
C GLY A 159 -6.54 -15.44 -8.93
N GLU A 160 -6.77 -16.22 -9.98
CA GLU A 160 -6.12 -16.02 -11.28
C GLU A 160 -6.25 -14.58 -11.78
N GLY A 161 -5.18 -14.06 -12.39
CA GLY A 161 -5.18 -12.75 -13.04
C GLY A 161 -4.72 -11.58 -12.18
N VAL A 162 -4.30 -11.80 -10.94
CA VAL A 162 -3.63 -10.77 -10.15
C VAL A 162 -2.13 -10.77 -10.48
N ILE A 163 -1.57 -9.58 -10.66
CA ILE A 163 -0.20 -9.36 -11.15
C ILE A 163 0.82 -10.02 -10.21
N GLY A 164 1.68 -10.88 -10.75
CA GLY A 164 2.94 -11.28 -10.12
C GLY A 164 3.17 -12.77 -9.90
N GLU A 165 2.12 -13.63 -9.84
CA GLU A 165 2.30 -15.08 -9.73
C GLU A 165 1.28 -15.82 -10.60
N PRO A 166 1.66 -16.92 -11.24
CA PRO A 166 0.69 -17.84 -11.82
C PRO A 166 -0.04 -18.52 -10.65
N PHE A 167 -1.18 -17.97 -10.27
CA PHE A 167 -2.04 -18.67 -9.30
C PHE A 167 -2.50 -19.97 -9.91
N ALA A 168 -2.15 -21.08 -9.27
CA ALA A 168 -2.53 -22.41 -9.70
C ALA A 168 -4.05 -22.65 -9.55
N HIS A 169 -4.78 -21.71 -8.93
CA HIS A 169 -6.16 -21.90 -8.53
C HIS A 169 -6.99 -20.61 -8.70
N ASP A 170 -8.25 -20.79 -9.06
CA ASP A 170 -9.23 -19.70 -9.10
C ASP A 170 -9.59 -19.20 -7.68
N ALA A 171 -10.25 -18.04 -7.62
CA ALA A 171 -10.62 -17.40 -6.36
C ALA A 171 -11.54 -18.26 -5.47
N HIS A 172 -12.43 -19.06 -6.06
CA HIS A 172 -13.31 -19.94 -5.29
C HIS A 172 -12.54 -21.07 -4.58
N TRP A 173 -11.55 -21.66 -5.27
CA TRP A 173 -10.69 -22.67 -4.66
C TRP A 173 -9.86 -22.05 -3.53
N VAL A 174 -9.28 -20.88 -3.77
CA VAL A 174 -8.49 -20.14 -2.75
C VAL A 174 -9.34 -19.86 -1.52
N ALA A 175 -10.52 -19.25 -1.69
CA ALA A 175 -11.41 -18.91 -0.58
C ALA A 175 -11.82 -20.13 0.27
N LYS A 176 -11.98 -21.29 -0.36
CA LYS A 176 -12.34 -22.54 0.34
C LYS A 176 -11.18 -23.13 1.14
N ASN A 177 -9.94 -22.84 0.76
CA ASN A 177 -8.75 -23.50 1.32
C ASN A 177 -7.84 -22.57 2.15
N ILE A 178 -8.14 -21.26 2.24
CA ILE A 178 -7.35 -20.33 3.06
C ILE A 178 -7.59 -20.60 4.56
N ALA A 179 -6.52 -20.42 5.34
CA ALA A 179 -6.60 -20.47 6.79
C ALA A 179 -6.99 -19.10 7.38
N ASP A 180 -7.55 -19.08 8.56
CA ASP A 180 -7.92 -17.85 9.28
C ASP A 180 -6.70 -16.96 9.52
N GLU A 181 -5.52 -17.51 9.77
CA GLU A 181 -4.26 -16.80 9.91
C GLU A 181 -3.89 -16.01 8.66
N GLN A 182 -4.23 -16.49 7.46
CA GLN A 182 -4.00 -15.73 6.22
C GLN A 182 -4.84 -14.45 6.19
N ILE A 183 -6.10 -14.52 6.65
CA ILE A 183 -6.95 -13.32 6.80
C ILE A 183 -6.32 -12.35 7.80
N VAL A 184 -5.85 -12.89 8.94
CA VAL A 184 -5.23 -12.09 10.00
C VAL A 184 -3.96 -11.39 9.50
N VAL A 185 -3.03 -12.12 8.86
CA VAL A 185 -1.78 -11.53 8.38
C VAL A 185 -2.02 -10.46 7.32
N ASN A 186 -2.89 -10.74 6.32
CA ASN A 186 -3.27 -9.73 5.31
C ASN A 186 -3.84 -8.47 5.96
N THR A 187 -4.68 -8.64 6.97
CA THR A 187 -5.29 -7.52 7.69
C THR A 187 -4.24 -6.75 8.49
N VAL A 188 -3.40 -7.43 9.29
CA VAL A 188 -2.33 -6.77 10.07
C VAL A 188 -1.37 -6.01 9.16
N ASN A 189 -1.01 -6.55 7.98
CA ASN A 189 -0.18 -5.86 6.99
C ASN A 189 -0.72 -4.46 6.66
N SER A 190 -2.03 -4.26 6.67
CA SER A 190 -2.68 -3.02 6.25
C SER A 190 -3.14 -2.10 7.38
N LEU A 191 -3.11 -2.55 8.66
CA LEU A 191 -3.65 -1.78 9.79
C LEU A 191 -2.92 -0.46 10.05
N LEU A 192 -1.59 -0.44 9.89
CA LEU A 192 -0.77 0.73 10.24
C LEU A 192 -0.71 1.78 9.13
N GLY A 193 -0.93 1.39 7.86
CA GLY A 193 -1.05 2.28 6.71
C GLY A 193 -2.51 2.61 6.37
N ARG A 194 -2.79 2.89 5.10
CA ARG A 194 -4.15 2.98 4.55
C ARG A 194 -4.55 1.64 3.97
N MET A 195 -5.55 1.03 4.58
CA MET A 195 -6.07 -0.26 4.12
C MET A 195 -6.83 -0.10 2.81
N HIS A 196 -6.39 -0.81 1.78
CA HIS A 196 -7.11 -0.97 0.52
C HIS A 196 -7.49 -2.44 0.34
N LEU A 197 -8.79 -2.74 0.47
CA LEU A 197 -9.31 -4.07 0.19
C LEU A 197 -9.39 -4.29 -1.32
N ALA A 198 -8.63 -5.27 -1.81
CA ALA A 198 -8.58 -5.63 -3.22
C ALA A 198 -8.68 -7.16 -3.35
N SER A 199 -9.87 -7.71 -3.09
CA SER A 199 -10.04 -9.15 -2.90
C SER A 199 -11.48 -9.58 -3.18
N HIS A 200 -11.66 -10.85 -3.44
CA HIS A 200 -12.96 -11.52 -3.53
C HIS A 200 -13.55 -11.79 -2.14
N ILE A 201 -13.85 -10.73 -1.39
CA ILE A 201 -14.35 -10.83 -0.01
C ILE A 201 -15.74 -11.49 0.07
N GLU A 202 -16.50 -11.48 -1.02
CA GLU A 202 -17.79 -12.16 -1.15
C GLU A 202 -17.69 -13.69 -1.07
N LEU A 203 -16.48 -14.23 -1.24
CA LEU A 203 -16.22 -15.68 -1.17
C LEU A 203 -15.79 -16.14 0.22
N LEU A 204 -15.56 -15.22 1.16
CA LEU A 204 -15.18 -15.58 2.53
C LEU A 204 -16.30 -16.31 3.27
N SER A 205 -15.94 -17.30 4.10
CA SER A 205 -16.87 -17.90 5.06
C SER A 205 -17.33 -16.86 6.08
N GLY A 206 -18.44 -17.14 6.77
CA GLY A 206 -18.96 -16.23 7.80
C GLY A 206 -17.95 -15.92 8.91
N GLY A 207 -17.14 -16.90 9.33
CA GLY A 207 -16.09 -16.72 10.33
C GLY A 207 -14.93 -15.84 9.81
N GLN A 208 -14.47 -16.12 8.60
CA GLN A 208 -13.41 -15.33 7.93
C GLN A 208 -13.85 -13.88 7.70
N PHE A 209 -15.09 -13.68 7.26
CA PHE A 209 -15.65 -12.34 7.10
C PHE A 209 -15.76 -11.61 8.43
N ALA A 210 -16.06 -12.30 9.53
CA ALA A 210 -16.07 -11.71 10.88
C ALA A 210 -14.69 -11.26 11.32
N LEU A 211 -13.62 -12.04 11.04
CA LEU A 211 -12.23 -11.61 11.28
C LEU A 211 -11.86 -10.38 10.47
N LEU A 212 -12.19 -10.35 9.19
CA LEU A 212 -11.93 -9.18 8.34
C LEU A 212 -12.68 -7.94 8.84
N ARG A 213 -13.95 -8.09 9.22
CA ARG A 213 -14.77 -7.00 9.78
C ARG A 213 -14.16 -6.45 11.07
N GLU A 214 -13.75 -7.32 12.00
CA GLU A 214 -13.03 -6.91 13.22
C GLU A 214 -11.78 -6.10 12.86
N GLY A 215 -11.02 -6.52 11.85
CA GLY A 215 -9.85 -5.80 11.37
C GLY A 215 -10.19 -4.41 10.80
N ILE A 216 -11.30 -4.26 10.09
CA ILE A 216 -11.80 -2.97 9.59
C ILE A 216 -12.21 -2.07 10.76
N GLU A 217 -12.85 -2.61 11.78
CA GLU A 217 -13.23 -1.87 12.99
C GLU A 217 -11.97 -1.38 13.73
N CYS A 218 -10.96 -2.25 13.88
CA CYS A 218 -9.65 -1.89 14.41
C CYS A 218 -8.97 -0.80 13.56
N TYR A 219 -8.95 -0.93 12.24
CA TYR A 219 -8.41 0.07 11.32
C TYR A 219 -9.09 1.44 11.52
N ASN A 220 -10.41 1.48 11.62
CA ASN A 220 -11.17 2.72 11.84
C ASN A 220 -10.79 3.38 13.17
N LYS A 221 -10.60 2.60 14.24
CA LYS A 221 -10.09 3.09 15.53
C LYS A 221 -8.72 3.76 15.38
N LEU A 222 -7.83 3.21 14.56
CA LEU A 222 -6.47 3.73 14.38
C LEU A 222 -6.39 4.93 13.44
N THR A 223 -7.38 5.18 12.61
CA THR A 223 -7.29 6.20 11.55
C THR A 223 -7.02 7.60 12.09
N HIS A 224 -7.58 7.97 13.24
CA HIS A 224 -7.44 9.31 13.80
C HIS A 224 -6.04 9.58 14.39
N ILE A 225 -5.29 8.53 14.79
CA ILE A 225 -3.95 8.71 15.36
C ILE A 225 -2.86 8.79 14.28
N LYS A 226 -3.10 8.27 13.08
CA LYS A 226 -2.07 8.12 12.03
C LYS A 226 -1.40 9.43 11.65
N LYS A 227 -2.13 10.56 11.68
CA LYS A 227 -1.59 11.89 11.36
C LYS A 227 -0.59 12.43 12.37
N SER A 228 -0.65 11.97 13.62
CA SER A 228 0.20 12.46 14.73
C SER A 228 1.16 11.39 15.26
N ALA A 229 0.93 10.13 14.90
CA ALA A 229 1.75 9.03 15.38
C ALA A 229 3.11 9.00 14.69
N LEU A 230 4.13 8.63 15.45
CA LEU A 230 5.46 8.37 14.93
C LEU A 230 5.64 6.88 14.65
N PRO A 231 6.24 6.50 13.52
CA PRO A 231 6.62 5.12 13.26
C PRO A 231 7.57 4.59 14.35
N TYR A 232 7.39 3.33 14.72
CA TYR A 232 8.12 2.68 15.79
C TYR A 232 8.68 1.35 15.31
N PHE A 233 10.00 1.18 15.36
CA PHE A 233 10.72 0.02 14.84
C PHE A 233 11.57 -0.64 15.94
N PRO A 234 10.98 -1.42 16.85
CA PRO A 234 11.68 -1.96 18.01
C PRO A 234 12.75 -3.00 17.65
N LEU A 235 12.61 -3.68 16.51
CA LEU A 235 13.57 -4.64 15.97
C LEU A 235 14.44 -4.05 14.85
N GLY A 236 14.33 -2.75 14.58
CA GLY A 236 14.93 -2.12 13.41
C GLY A 236 14.18 -2.47 12.11
N PHE A 237 14.84 -2.22 10.97
CA PHE A 237 14.26 -2.53 9.66
C PHE A 237 14.42 -4.01 9.34
N THR A 238 13.37 -4.59 8.79
CA THR A 238 13.31 -6.02 8.49
C THR A 238 13.96 -6.32 7.15
N SER A 239 14.87 -7.30 7.13
CA SER A 239 15.42 -7.84 5.88
C SER A 239 14.51 -8.93 5.32
N PHE A 240 14.49 -9.06 3.99
CA PHE A 240 13.84 -10.19 3.33
C PHE A 240 14.42 -11.53 3.85
N GLY A 241 13.51 -12.46 4.19
CA GLY A 241 13.89 -13.74 4.77
C GLY A 241 14.09 -13.72 6.30
N ALA A 242 13.92 -12.59 6.97
CA ALA A 242 13.90 -12.54 8.43
C ALA A 242 12.77 -13.43 8.99
N PRO A 243 13.01 -14.18 10.08
CA PRO A 243 12.04 -15.13 10.61
C PRO A 243 10.86 -14.45 11.34
N TYR A 244 10.99 -13.18 11.68
CA TYR A 244 9.96 -12.36 12.33
C TYR A 244 10.24 -10.88 12.10
N CYS A 245 9.23 -10.04 12.28
CA CYS A 245 9.38 -8.60 12.26
C CYS A 245 8.36 -7.92 13.19
N ALA A 246 8.59 -6.65 13.49
CA ALA A 246 7.67 -5.81 14.22
C ALA A 246 7.78 -4.35 13.77
N CYS A 247 6.63 -3.70 13.65
CA CYS A 247 6.53 -2.28 13.35
C CYS A 247 5.30 -1.71 14.07
N GLY A 248 5.33 -0.46 14.48
CA GLY A 248 4.23 0.15 15.19
C GLY A 248 4.04 1.63 14.91
N LEU A 249 2.99 2.18 15.49
CA LEU A 249 2.68 3.60 15.56
C LEU A 249 2.65 4.02 17.03
N LYS A 250 3.40 5.06 17.36
CA LYS A 250 3.47 5.60 18.73
C LYS A 250 2.82 6.98 18.79
N ALA A 251 1.84 7.13 19.67
CA ALA A 251 1.16 8.40 19.94
C ALA A 251 0.74 8.45 21.43
N ASP A 252 0.93 9.59 22.07
CA ASP A 252 0.39 9.92 23.41
C ASP A 252 0.60 8.83 24.49
N GLY A 253 1.81 8.25 24.55
CA GLY A 253 2.15 7.21 25.52
C GLY A 253 1.60 5.82 25.20
N THR A 254 0.99 5.65 24.03
CA THR A 254 0.50 4.36 23.51
C THR A 254 1.28 3.96 22.28
N ILE A 255 1.62 2.67 22.16
CA ILE A 255 2.23 2.07 20.99
C ILE A 255 1.25 1.03 20.44
N TYR A 256 0.82 1.19 19.19
CA TYR A 256 0.11 0.16 18.43
C TYR A 256 1.13 -0.64 17.65
N LEU A 257 1.46 -1.83 18.14
CA LEU A 257 2.57 -2.65 17.64
C LEU A 257 2.04 -3.88 16.90
N ALA A 258 2.33 -3.96 15.62
CA ALA A 258 2.16 -5.19 14.84
C ALA A 258 3.41 -6.07 14.97
N VAL A 259 3.18 -7.36 15.23
CA VAL A 259 4.22 -8.38 15.36
C VAL A 259 3.86 -9.53 14.43
N TRP A 260 4.82 -9.93 13.59
CA TRP A 260 4.68 -11.04 12.64
C TRP A 260 5.67 -12.16 12.96
N ASN A 261 5.17 -13.41 12.93
CA ASN A 261 6.00 -14.61 12.81
C ASN A 261 6.02 -15.04 11.34
N LEU A 262 7.18 -14.99 10.70
CA LEU A 262 7.38 -15.27 9.28
C LEU A 262 8.07 -16.62 9.05
N GLY A 263 7.85 -17.59 9.94
CA GLY A 263 8.42 -18.93 9.85
C GLY A 263 9.57 -19.17 10.83
N GLY A 264 9.75 -18.28 11.82
CA GLY A 264 10.77 -18.40 12.86
C GLY A 264 10.36 -19.28 14.03
N GLU A 265 10.98 -19.04 15.17
CA GLU A 265 10.62 -19.68 16.44
C GLU A 265 9.20 -19.33 16.85
N LYS A 266 8.58 -20.20 17.63
CA LYS A 266 7.19 -19.99 18.09
C LYS A 266 7.03 -18.75 18.96
N THR A 267 8.08 -18.29 19.64
CA THR A 267 8.04 -17.09 20.49
C THR A 267 8.88 -15.97 19.90
N VAL A 268 8.22 -14.88 19.53
CA VAL A 268 8.87 -13.65 19.09
C VAL A 268 9.02 -12.71 20.29
N ARG A 269 10.26 -12.31 20.59
CA ARG A 269 10.59 -11.36 21.65
C ARG A 269 10.89 -10.00 21.07
N VAL A 270 10.14 -9.01 21.51
CA VAL A 270 10.22 -7.63 20.99
C VAL A 270 10.62 -6.69 22.12
N PRO A 271 11.81 -6.07 22.07
CA PRO A 271 12.21 -5.05 23.04
C PRO A 271 11.33 -3.81 22.87
N ILE A 272 10.89 -3.22 23.97
CA ILE A 272 10.15 -1.95 23.98
C ILE A 272 11.01 -0.91 24.67
N PHE A 273 11.26 0.20 24.02
CA PHE A 273 12.19 1.24 24.51
C PHE A 273 11.61 2.06 25.64
N GLU A 274 10.30 2.05 25.80
CA GLU A 274 9.57 2.68 26.88
C GLU A 274 9.18 1.65 27.95
N LYS A 275 8.96 2.14 29.18
CA LYS A 275 8.48 1.29 30.25
C LYS A 275 7.02 0.91 30.04
N ILE A 276 6.75 -0.37 29.86
CA ILE A 276 5.40 -0.93 29.64
C ILE A 276 4.60 -0.85 30.97
N ARG A 277 3.35 -0.42 30.89
CA ARG A 277 2.36 -0.45 31.96
C ARG A 277 1.30 -1.53 31.75
N ALA A 278 0.82 -1.65 30.51
CA ALA A 278 -0.21 -2.62 30.14
C ALA A 278 -0.06 -3.01 28.68
N VAL A 279 -0.50 -4.21 28.34
CA VAL A 279 -0.56 -4.73 26.98
C VAL A 279 -1.92 -5.36 26.77
N ALA A 280 -2.54 -5.07 25.64
CA ALA A 280 -3.77 -5.71 25.20
C ALA A 280 -3.64 -6.14 23.74
N VAL A 281 -4.30 -7.23 23.36
CA VAL A 281 -4.47 -7.60 21.94
C VAL A 281 -5.51 -6.67 21.34
N GLU A 282 -5.14 -5.98 20.29
CA GLU A 282 -6.05 -5.09 19.56
C GLU A 282 -6.68 -5.81 18.35
N TYR A 283 -5.91 -6.72 17.70
CA TYR A 283 -6.40 -7.53 16.60
C TYR A 283 -5.56 -8.79 16.38
N PRO A 284 -6.16 -9.96 16.11
CA PRO A 284 -7.59 -10.25 16.29
C PRO A 284 -7.89 -10.56 17.77
N LYS A 285 -9.04 -10.12 18.26
CA LYS A 285 -9.55 -10.47 19.60
C LYS A 285 -10.34 -11.79 19.58
N ALA A 286 -10.85 -12.13 18.40
CA ALA A 286 -11.62 -13.37 18.21
C ALA A 286 -10.77 -14.65 18.24
N LEU A 287 -9.44 -14.53 18.17
CA LEU A 287 -8.52 -15.67 18.24
C LEU A 287 -7.67 -15.61 19.50
N ASP A 288 -7.40 -16.79 20.08
CA ASP A 288 -6.52 -16.88 21.22
C ASP A 288 -5.12 -16.34 20.91
N THR A 289 -4.60 -15.52 21.81
CA THR A 289 -3.26 -14.96 21.69
C THR A 289 -2.54 -15.12 23.02
N TYR A 290 -1.42 -15.81 22.99
CA TYR A 290 -0.56 -16.02 24.15
C TYR A 290 0.59 -15.03 24.13
N PHE A 291 0.70 -14.23 25.16
CA PHE A 291 1.79 -13.26 25.32
C PHE A 291 2.13 -13.04 26.79
N GLU A 292 3.38 -12.63 27.01
CA GLU A 292 3.88 -12.18 28.29
C GLU A 292 4.61 -10.86 28.10
N PHE A 293 4.69 -10.04 29.12
CA PHE A 293 5.47 -8.81 29.06
C PHE A 293 6.18 -8.50 30.37
N THR A 294 7.30 -7.83 30.25
CA THR A 294 8.06 -7.21 31.34
C THR A 294 7.98 -5.69 31.18
N GLU A 295 8.73 -4.96 31.99
CA GLU A 295 8.79 -3.49 31.86
C GLU A 295 9.28 -3.03 30.46
N ASN A 296 10.08 -3.86 29.75
CA ASN A 296 10.80 -3.46 28.54
C ASN A 296 10.78 -4.52 27.42
N GLU A 297 9.98 -5.56 27.54
CA GLU A 297 9.89 -6.61 26.52
C GLU A 297 8.47 -7.12 26.41
N LEU A 298 8.03 -7.36 25.16
CA LEU A 298 6.84 -8.14 24.83
C LEU A 298 7.27 -9.46 24.20
N ALA A 299 6.86 -10.59 24.76
CA ALA A 299 7.05 -11.91 24.19
C ALA A 299 5.71 -12.45 23.69
N VAL A 300 5.61 -12.73 22.39
CA VAL A 300 4.39 -13.21 21.73
C VAL A 300 4.60 -14.64 21.26
N ARG A 301 3.73 -15.56 21.67
CA ARG A 301 3.75 -16.95 21.20
C ARG A 301 2.78 -17.14 20.06
N PHE A 302 3.29 -17.71 18.96
CA PHE A 302 2.52 -18.10 17.80
C PHE A 302 2.49 -19.63 17.68
N ASP A 303 1.32 -20.20 17.44
CA ASP A 303 1.20 -21.63 17.26
C ASP A 303 1.53 -22.09 15.83
N ARG A 304 1.50 -21.14 14.89
CA ARG A 304 1.78 -21.36 13.46
C ARG A 304 2.81 -20.41 12.93
N ALA A 305 3.50 -20.82 11.88
CA ALA A 305 4.27 -19.94 11.02
C ALA A 305 3.33 -19.03 10.20
N TYR A 306 3.81 -17.87 9.79
CA TYR A 306 3.03 -16.90 9.02
C TYR A 306 1.74 -16.49 9.72
N ASP A 307 1.90 -15.98 10.92
CA ASP A 307 0.84 -15.43 11.74
C ASP A 307 1.23 -14.03 12.24
N ALA A 308 0.25 -13.23 12.64
CA ALA A 308 0.47 -11.86 13.08
C ALA A 308 -0.53 -11.40 14.14
N ARG A 309 -0.13 -10.45 14.95
CA ARG A 309 -1.00 -9.79 15.95
C ARG A 309 -0.71 -8.31 16.00
N LEU A 310 -1.74 -7.52 16.27
CA LEU A 310 -1.60 -6.13 16.67
C LEU A 310 -1.88 -5.98 18.17
N PHE A 311 -0.98 -5.29 18.84
CA PHE A 311 -1.09 -4.99 20.28
C PHE A 311 -1.26 -3.49 20.51
N GLU A 312 -2.04 -3.15 21.52
CA GLU A 312 -2.03 -1.84 22.15
C GLU A 312 -1.15 -1.93 23.42
N ILE A 313 -0.07 -1.15 23.44
CA ILE A 313 0.89 -1.11 24.54
C ILE A 313 0.83 0.27 25.19
N GLN A 314 0.41 0.33 26.43
CA GLN A 314 0.43 1.55 27.22
C GLN A 314 1.78 1.70 27.93
N THR A 315 2.41 2.86 27.79
CA THR A 315 3.73 3.13 28.33
C THR A 315 3.68 4.25 29.38
N GLN A 316 4.75 4.37 30.17
CA GLN A 316 4.91 5.54 31.02
C GLN A 316 5.25 6.76 30.15
N VAL A 317 4.41 7.78 30.23
CA VAL A 317 4.75 9.11 29.72
C VAL A 317 5.84 9.68 30.62
N LYS A 318 6.96 10.10 30.03
CA LYS A 318 8.05 10.75 30.75
C LYS A 318 7.67 12.15 31.16
#